data_508e4330d094b419b27ecab6e03877ad
#
_entry.id   508e4330d094b419b27ecab6e03877ad
#
_cell.length_a   1.000
_cell.length_b   1.000
_cell.length_c   1.000
_cell.angle_alpha   90.00
_cell.angle_beta   90.00
_cell.angle_gamma   90.00
#
_symmetry.space_group_name_H-M   'P 1'
#
loop_
_entity.id
_entity.type
_entity.pdbx_description
1 polymer ?
#
loop_
_entity_poly.entity_id
_entity_poly.type
_entity_poly.pdbx_seq_one_letter_code
_entity_poly.pdbx_strand_id
1 'polypeptide(L)'
;MRRLGYVFGLCSVAVGVFFCLALSSRPAQAEVYVAGQIGYTSPNDLSNVQGVGPISGLGLSDLKLHDSIVYGGKVGFYLPAVKWLGVETELFNTTPHVKQQPLTALGVTVPAPGFNLQVVTWAINAIVRYPGEQFQPYAGIGLGVFFAEAKFQGQSDNDVAPGLNALAGLRYFATDHIAIFAEYKYNRAAFEFPSAIGIKGDYSANHFVGGVSYHF
;
A
#
# COMPACT_ATOMS: atom_id res chain seq x y z
N MET A 1 -18.68 9.38 -4.72
CA MET A 1 -18.79 9.40 -3.24
C MET A 1 -19.45 8.16 -2.61
N ARG A 2 -20.54 7.58 -3.14
CA ARG A 2 -21.20 6.42 -2.50
C ARG A 2 -20.40 5.11 -2.51
N ARG A 3 -19.59 4.82 -3.53
CA ARG A 3 -18.87 3.54 -3.66
C ARG A 3 -17.67 3.38 -2.73
N LEU A 4 -16.93 4.46 -2.42
CA LEU A 4 -15.80 4.39 -1.50
C LEU A 4 -16.25 4.10 -0.05
N GLY A 5 -17.43 4.61 0.37
CA GLY A 5 -18.01 4.31 1.68
C GLY A 5 -18.33 2.83 1.90
N TYR A 6 -18.73 2.10 0.84
CA TYR A 6 -19.01 0.66 0.92
C TYR A 6 -17.72 -0.17 1.04
N VAL A 7 -16.63 0.25 0.39
CA VAL A 7 -15.33 -0.43 0.48
C VAL A 7 -14.75 -0.29 1.88
N PHE A 8 -14.83 0.89 2.49
CA PHE A 8 -14.41 1.08 3.90
C PHE A 8 -15.26 0.25 4.87
N GLY A 9 -16.56 0.15 4.64
CA GLY A 9 -17.46 -0.68 5.44
C GLY A 9 -17.13 -2.17 5.36
N LEU A 10 -16.87 -2.69 4.15
CA LEU A 10 -16.51 -4.09 3.92
C LEU A 10 -15.14 -4.45 4.50
N CYS A 11 -14.13 -3.57 4.36
CA CYS A 11 -12.80 -3.78 4.96
C CYS A 11 -12.88 -3.78 6.50
N SER A 12 -13.68 -2.90 7.10
CA SER A 12 -13.85 -2.85 8.55
C SER A 12 -14.53 -4.13 9.09
N VAL A 13 -15.49 -4.68 8.37
CA VAL A 13 -16.16 -5.95 8.72
C VAL A 13 -15.21 -7.14 8.55
N ALA A 14 -14.42 -7.19 7.48
CA ALA A 14 -13.46 -8.27 7.25
C ALA A 14 -12.37 -8.31 8.32
N VAL A 15 -11.83 -7.16 8.73
CA VAL A 15 -10.85 -7.05 9.82
C VAL A 15 -11.48 -7.46 11.16
N GLY A 16 -12.73 -7.04 11.42
CA GLY A 16 -13.46 -7.41 12.64
C GLY A 16 -13.76 -8.90 12.75
N VAL A 17 -14.15 -9.55 11.65
CA VAL A 17 -14.41 -11.01 11.61
C VAL A 17 -13.12 -11.81 11.78
N PHE A 18 -12.01 -11.37 11.18
CA PHE A 18 -10.71 -12.03 11.34
C PHE A 18 -10.20 -11.92 12.78
N PHE A 19 -10.43 -10.77 13.43
CA PHE A 19 -10.09 -10.55 14.83
C PHE A 19 -10.90 -11.44 15.78
N CYS A 20 -12.21 -11.61 15.54
CA CYS A 20 -13.05 -12.50 16.33
C CYS A 20 -12.71 -13.98 16.17
N LEU A 21 -12.30 -14.43 14.98
CA LEU A 21 -11.91 -15.82 14.74
C LEU A 21 -10.56 -16.17 15.39
N ALA A 22 -9.64 -15.22 15.50
CA ALA A 22 -8.35 -15.40 16.16
C ALA A 22 -8.47 -15.59 17.67
N LEU A 23 -9.52 -15.06 18.30
CA LEU A 23 -9.75 -15.17 19.76
C LEU A 23 -10.42 -16.49 20.18
N SER A 24 -10.91 -17.31 19.24
CA SER A 24 -11.75 -18.49 19.53
C SER A 24 -11.01 -19.82 19.51
N SER A 25 -9.74 -19.88 19.11
CA SER A 25 -9.01 -21.13 18.90
C SER A 25 -7.97 -21.40 19.98
N ARG A 26 -8.21 -22.42 20.82
CA ARG A 26 -7.16 -23.14 21.60
C ARG A 26 -6.75 -24.41 20.85
N PRO A 27 -5.54 -24.95 21.04
CA PRO A 27 -4.19 -24.43 20.94
C PRO A 27 -3.27 -25.30 20.05
N ALA A 28 -2.75 -24.78 19.05
CA ALA A 28 -1.35 -24.95 18.75
C ALA A 28 -0.88 -23.50 18.61
N GLN A 29 -0.03 -23.03 19.48
CA GLN A 29 0.30 -21.61 19.66
C GLN A 29 0.77 -20.96 18.36
N ALA A 30 -0.19 -20.57 17.50
CA ALA A 30 0.06 -19.66 16.41
C ALA A 30 0.34 -18.30 17.05
N GLU A 31 1.50 -17.75 16.86
CA GLU A 31 1.82 -16.40 17.28
C GLU A 31 1.05 -15.42 16.38
N VAL A 32 0.00 -14.84 16.93
CA VAL A 32 -0.81 -13.81 16.28
C VAL A 32 -0.29 -12.44 16.69
N TYR A 33 -0.25 -11.48 15.81
CA TYR A 33 0.10 -10.10 16.15
C TYR A 33 -0.78 -9.09 15.43
N VAL A 34 -0.90 -7.92 16.06
CA VAL A 34 -1.49 -6.70 15.47
C VAL A 34 -0.45 -5.60 15.52
N ALA A 35 -0.44 -4.72 14.53
CA ALA A 35 0.53 -3.64 14.51
C ALA A 35 -0.05 -2.36 13.89
N GLY A 36 0.43 -1.22 14.41
CA GLY A 36 0.26 0.09 13.82
C GLY A 36 1.57 0.58 13.22
N GLN A 37 1.49 1.28 12.09
CA GLN A 37 2.66 1.79 11.38
C GLN A 37 2.44 3.21 10.86
N ILE A 38 3.53 3.97 10.82
CA ILE A 38 3.60 5.30 10.21
C ILE A 38 4.97 5.48 9.59
N GLY A 39 5.04 6.28 8.53
CA GLY A 39 6.33 6.50 7.86
C GLY A 39 6.23 7.45 6.69
N TYR A 40 7.18 7.30 5.81
CA TYR A 40 7.44 8.14 4.67
C TYR A 40 7.35 7.32 3.38
N THR A 41 6.70 7.90 2.38
CA THR A 41 6.58 7.34 1.04
C THR A 41 7.35 8.20 0.06
N SER A 42 8.26 7.56 -0.67
CA SER A 42 8.93 8.12 -1.84
C SER A 42 8.41 7.39 -3.09
N PRO A 43 7.40 7.94 -3.75
CA PRO A 43 6.91 7.36 -4.98
C PRO A 43 7.92 7.59 -6.10
N ASN A 44 8.03 6.62 -7.01
CA ASN A 44 8.71 6.84 -8.27
C ASN A 44 7.81 7.67 -9.19
N ASP A 45 8.38 8.28 -10.21
CA ASP A 45 7.60 8.96 -11.23
C ASP A 45 6.62 7.96 -11.88
N LEU A 46 5.38 8.42 -12.15
CA LEU A 46 4.41 7.60 -12.85
C LEU A 46 4.94 7.36 -14.26
N SER A 47 5.27 6.12 -14.55
CA SER A 47 5.93 5.72 -15.80
C SER A 47 4.95 5.12 -16.81
N ASN A 48 5.39 4.96 -18.06
CA ASN A 48 4.55 4.42 -19.14
C ASN A 48 3.22 5.17 -19.30
N VAL A 49 3.24 6.49 -19.09
CA VAL A 49 2.03 7.30 -19.15
C VAL A 49 1.51 7.37 -20.57
N GLN A 50 0.26 6.98 -20.76
CA GLN A 50 -0.42 7.00 -22.05
C GLN A 50 -1.77 7.68 -21.94
N GLY A 51 -2.15 8.41 -22.96
CA GLY A 51 -3.49 8.95 -23.06
C GLY A 51 -4.53 7.86 -23.26
N VAL A 52 -5.71 8.02 -22.66
CA VAL A 52 -6.89 7.17 -22.84
C VAL A 52 -8.09 8.03 -23.25
N GLY A 53 -9.13 7.40 -23.81
CA GLY A 53 -10.29 8.12 -24.32
C GLY A 53 -9.96 8.97 -25.56
N PRO A 54 -10.30 10.28 -25.55
CA PRO A 54 -10.09 11.18 -26.70
C PRO A 54 -8.63 11.36 -27.11
N ILE A 55 -7.68 11.14 -26.19
CA ILE A 55 -6.24 11.25 -26.40
C ILE A 55 -5.53 9.89 -26.44
N SER A 56 -6.29 8.83 -26.72
CA SER A 56 -5.77 7.46 -26.80
C SER A 56 -4.64 7.34 -27.82
N GLY A 57 -3.59 6.60 -27.46
CA GLY A 57 -2.43 6.35 -28.31
C GLY A 57 -1.32 7.42 -28.24
N LEU A 58 -1.51 8.50 -27.47
CA LEU A 58 -0.45 9.45 -27.20
C LEU A 58 0.42 8.96 -26.04
N GLY A 59 1.72 8.79 -26.28
CA GLY A 59 2.72 8.64 -25.22
C GLY A 59 2.96 9.99 -24.56
N LEU A 60 2.88 10.05 -23.25
CA LEU A 60 3.15 11.26 -22.46
C LEU A 60 4.46 11.07 -21.69
N SER A 61 5.08 12.19 -21.30
CA SER A 61 6.24 12.15 -20.40
C SER A 61 5.83 11.66 -19.01
N ASP A 62 6.79 11.05 -18.29
CA ASP A 62 6.58 10.59 -16.93
C ASP A 62 6.12 11.72 -16.01
N LEU A 63 5.20 11.42 -15.10
CA LEU A 63 4.64 12.37 -14.15
C LEU A 63 5.35 12.29 -12.81
N LYS A 64 5.97 13.39 -12.39
CA LYS A 64 6.68 13.48 -11.10
C LYS A 64 5.72 13.50 -9.95
N LEU A 65 5.92 12.57 -9.02
CA LEU A 65 5.20 12.45 -7.78
C LEU A 65 6.00 13.06 -6.62
N HIS A 66 5.28 13.64 -5.65
CA HIS A 66 5.88 14.11 -4.40
C HIS A 66 5.82 13.04 -3.32
N ASP A 67 6.82 13.09 -2.48
CA ASP A 67 6.86 12.33 -1.25
C ASP A 67 5.67 12.64 -0.35
N SER A 68 5.24 11.65 0.43
CA SER A 68 4.10 11.75 1.31
C SER A 68 4.25 10.93 2.58
N ILE A 69 3.33 11.11 3.52
CA ILE A 69 3.22 10.27 4.70
C ILE A 69 2.46 8.99 4.32
N VAL A 70 2.90 7.86 4.89
CA VAL A 70 2.18 6.60 4.89
C VAL A 70 1.79 6.24 6.33
N TYR A 71 0.57 5.75 6.52
CA TYR A 71 0.11 5.24 7.81
C TYR A 71 -0.88 4.10 7.60
N GLY A 72 -0.93 3.19 8.56
CA GLY A 72 -1.81 2.03 8.47
C GLY A 72 -1.67 1.05 9.62
N GLY A 73 -2.26 -0.12 9.42
CA GLY A 73 -2.21 -1.21 10.38
C GLY A 73 -2.12 -2.56 9.70
N LYS A 74 -1.69 -3.55 10.45
CA LYS A 74 -1.54 -4.91 9.96
C LYS A 74 -1.84 -5.94 11.05
N VAL A 75 -2.27 -7.10 10.60
CA VAL A 75 -2.50 -8.28 11.43
C VAL A 75 -1.81 -9.45 10.75
N GLY A 76 -1.11 -10.23 11.53
CA GLY A 76 -0.41 -11.40 11.01
C GLY A 76 -0.40 -12.55 11.99
N PHE A 77 -0.08 -13.72 11.47
CA PHE A 77 0.14 -14.90 12.29
C PHE A 77 1.27 -15.74 11.71
N TYR A 78 2.02 -16.37 12.59
CA TYR A 78 3.04 -17.35 12.22
C TYR A 78 2.53 -18.76 12.43
N LEU A 79 2.88 -19.65 11.49
CA LEU A 79 2.42 -21.04 11.50
C LEU A 79 3.07 -21.80 12.68
N PRO A 80 2.30 -22.50 13.52
CA PRO A 80 2.86 -23.22 14.67
C PRO A 80 3.89 -24.28 14.29
N ALA A 81 3.64 -24.98 13.17
CA ALA A 81 4.53 -26.01 12.66
C ALA A 81 5.80 -25.45 12.02
N VAL A 82 5.76 -24.20 11.55
CA VAL A 82 6.84 -23.55 10.78
C VAL A 82 7.01 -22.12 11.28
N LYS A 83 7.61 -21.96 12.44
CA LYS A 83 7.71 -20.66 13.16
C LYS A 83 8.38 -19.53 12.38
N TRP A 84 9.11 -19.84 11.31
CA TRP A 84 9.73 -18.85 10.44
C TRP A 84 8.82 -18.38 9.29
N LEU A 85 7.65 -19.03 9.08
CA LEU A 85 6.71 -18.71 8.01
C LEU A 85 5.41 -18.16 8.59
N GLY A 86 4.92 -17.06 8.05
CA GLY A 86 3.68 -16.42 8.46
C GLY A 86 2.91 -15.83 7.29
N VAL A 87 1.70 -15.40 7.60
CA VAL A 87 0.83 -14.63 6.71
C VAL A 87 0.43 -13.36 7.42
N GLU A 88 0.47 -12.26 6.70
CA GLU A 88 0.11 -10.93 7.18
C GLU A 88 -0.90 -10.29 6.22
N THR A 89 -1.94 -9.67 6.75
CA THR A 89 -2.78 -8.74 6.00
C THR A 89 -2.56 -7.33 6.50
N GLU A 90 -2.48 -6.37 5.60
CA GLU A 90 -2.25 -4.98 5.94
C GLU A 90 -3.13 -4.04 5.14
N LEU A 91 -3.50 -2.93 5.77
CA LEU A 91 -4.20 -1.81 5.16
C LEU A 91 -3.42 -0.54 5.47
N PHE A 92 -3.04 0.21 4.44
CA PHE A 92 -2.35 1.49 4.63
C PHE A 92 -2.76 2.50 3.58
N ASN A 93 -2.59 3.78 3.93
CA ASN A 93 -2.93 4.92 3.10
C ASN A 93 -1.71 5.79 2.84
N THR A 94 -1.61 6.31 1.63
CA THR A 94 -0.61 7.29 1.21
C THR A 94 -1.25 8.35 0.32
N THR A 95 -0.76 9.59 0.37
CA THR A 95 -1.35 10.74 -0.32
C THR A 95 -0.30 11.51 -1.12
N PRO A 96 0.34 10.91 -2.13
CA PRO A 96 1.28 11.62 -2.97
C PRO A 96 0.58 12.71 -3.81
N HIS A 97 1.33 13.76 -4.14
CA HIS A 97 0.88 14.82 -5.02
C HIS A 97 1.62 14.74 -6.35
N VAL A 98 0.89 14.89 -7.46
CA VAL A 98 1.49 15.09 -8.79
C VAL A 98 1.81 16.57 -8.96
N LYS A 99 3.08 16.89 -9.27
CA LYS A 99 3.54 18.25 -9.51
C LYS A 99 2.90 18.83 -10.76
N GLN A 100 2.63 20.14 -10.73
CA GLN A 100 2.43 20.90 -11.97
C GLN A 100 3.72 20.85 -12.78
N GLN A 101 3.65 20.34 -14.01
CA GLN A 101 4.81 20.19 -14.88
C GLN A 101 4.41 20.28 -16.35
N PRO A 102 5.35 20.69 -17.23
CA PRO A 102 5.09 20.63 -18.66
C PRO A 102 4.98 19.18 -19.13
N LEU A 103 3.89 18.85 -19.83
CA LEU A 103 3.72 17.60 -20.56
C LEU A 103 4.07 17.81 -22.02
N THR A 104 4.93 16.97 -22.55
CA THR A 104 5.28 16.98 -23.97
C THR A 104 4.62 15.78 -24.65
N ALA A 105 3.80 16.06 -25.66
CA ALA A 105 3.19 15.08 -26.54
C ALA A 105 3.37 15.54 -27.99
N LEU A 106 3.83 14.66 -28.87
CA LEU A 106 4.05 14.95 -30.30
C LEU A 106 4.88 16.22 -30.56
N GLY A 107 5.84 16.53 -29.69
CA GLY A 107 6.68 17.73 -29.81
C GLY A 107 6.01 19.05 -29.36
N VAL A 108 4.77 19.01 -28.89
CA VAL A 108 4.07 20.16 -28.30
C VAL A 108 4.12 20.05 -26.77
N THR A 109 4.58 21.08 -26.09
CA THR A 109 4.63 21.14 -24.62
C THR A 109 3.49 22.02 -24.12
N VAL A 110 2.65 21.43 -23.27
CA VAL A 110 1.55 22.13 -22.60
C VAL A 110 1.73 22.04 -21.07
N PRO A 111 1.42 23.10 -20.31
CA PRO A 111 1.45 23.01 -18.85
C PRO A 111 0.32 22.08 -18.39
N ALA A 112 0.67 20.99 -17.70
CA ALA A 112 -0.29 20.15 -17.02
C ALA A 112 -0.40 20.61 -15.57
N PRO A 113 -1.60 20.93 -15.10
CA PRO A 113 -1.80 21.26 -13.70
C PRO A 113 -1.61 20.02 -12.82
N GLY A 114 -1.08 20.24 -11.60
CA GLY A 114 -0.91 19.19 -10.61
C GLY A 114 -2.27 18.70 -10.09
N PHE A 115 -2.29 17.49 -9.56
CA PHE A 115 -3.47 16.89 -8.92
C PHE A 115 -3.10 16.07 -7.68
N ASN A 116 -4.08 15.87 -6.80
CA ASN A 116 -3.91 15.08 -5.61
C ASN A 116 -4.22 13.63 -5.92
N LEU A 117 -3.32 12.74 -5.54
CA LEU A 117 -3.52 11.31 -5.63
C LEU A 117 -3.58 10.74 -4.21
N GLN A 118 -4.60 9.95 -3.92
CA GLN A 118 -4.68 9.17 -2.70
C GLN A 118 -4.70 7.70 -3.07
N VAL A 119 -3.86 6.90 -2.42
CA VAL A 119 -3.80 5.47 -2.65
C VAL A 119 -3.98 4.74 -1.33
N VAL A 120 -5.06 3.96 -1.23
CA VAL A 120 -5.31 3.02 -0.14
C VAL A 120 -4.95 1.63 -0.63
N THR A 121 -4.05 0.96 0.07
CA THR A 121 -3.60 -0.39 -0.29
C THR A 121 -4.07 -1.39 0.74
N TRP A 122 -4.73 -2.45 0.28
CA TRP A 122 -4.98 -3.65 1.05
C TRP A 122 -4.18 -4.80 0.46
N ALA A 123 -3.27 -5.37 1.25
CA ALA A 123 -2.37 -6.44 0.79
C ALA A 123 -2.43 -7.66 1.70
N ILE A 124 -2.15 -8.82 1.12
CA ILE A 124 -1.90 -10.08 1.83
C ILE A 124 -0.50 -10.54 1.46
N ASN A 125 0.33 -10.75 2.47
CA ASN A 125 1.75 -11.04 2.35
C ASN A 125 2.09 -12.41 2.94
N ALA A 126 2.92 -13.17 2.27
CA ALA A 126 3.66 -14.27 2.86
C ALA A 126 4.93 -13.70 3.49
N ILE A 127 5.15 -13.97 4.77
CA ILE A 127 6.27 -13.43 5.55
C ILE A 127 7.19 -14.56 5.96
N VAL A 128 8.49 -14.37 5.73
CA VAL A 128 9.53 -15.21 6.30
C VAL A 128 10.32 -14.42 7.33
N ARG A 129 10.58 -15.00 8.50
CA ARG A 129 11.38 -14.36 9.56
C ARG A 129 12.45 -15.28 10.08
N TYR A 130 13.53 -14.70 10.59
CA TYR A 130 14.41 -15.38 11.51
C TYR A 130 13.78 -15.37 12.91
N PRO A 131 13.48 -16.51 13.52
CA PRO A 131 12.76 -16.58 14.81
C PRO A 131 13.71 -16.37 16.00
N GLY A 132 14.39 -15.22 16.04
CA GLY A 132 15.24 -14.82 17.17
C GLY A 132 14.38 -14.38 18.37
N GLU A 133 14.95 -14.44 19.57
CA GLU A 133 14.25 -14.04 20.80
C GLU A 133 13.98 -12.52 20.83
N GLN A 134 14.98 -11.70 20.55
CA GLN A 134 14.90 -10.26 20.67
C GLN A 134 14.90 -9.56 19.30
N PHE A 135 15.75 -10.01 18.38
CA PHE A 135 15.88 -9.45 17.03
C PHE A 135 15.33 -10.44 16.01
N GLN A 136 14.36 -9.99 15.24
CA GLN A 136 13.72 -10.79 14.19
C GLN A 136 13.76 -10.04 12.86
N PRO A 137 14.81 -10.22 12.05
CA PRO A 137 14.74 -9.80 10.65
C PRO A 137 13.70 -10.62 9.92
N TYR A 138 12.97 -9.95 9.01
CA TYR A 138 11.92 -10.58 8.22
C TYR A 138 11.85 -9.95 6.83
N ALA A 139 11.29 -10.72 5.91
CA ALA A 139 10.97 -10.27 4.57
C ALA A 139 9.65 -10.90 4.12
N GLY A 140 8.99 -10.26 3.18
CA GLY A 140 7.72 -10.76 2.65
C GLY A 140 7.45 -10.30 1.24
N ILE A 141 6.56 -11.04 0.59
CA ILE A 141 6.02 -10.70 -0.71
C ILE A 141 4.53 -11.01 -0.72
N GLY A 142 3.76 -10.17 -1.38
CA GLY A 142 2.32 -10.31 -1.41
C GLY A 142 1.65 -9.69 -2.62
N LEU A 143 0.36 -9.92 -2.66
CA LEU A 143 -0.56 -9.33 -3.62
C LEU A 143 -1.45 -8.35 -2.89
N GLY A 144 -1.79 -7.25 -3.54
CA GLY A 144 -2.67 -6.24 -2.99
C GLY A 144 -3.70 -5.75 -3.99
N VAL A 145 -4.72 -5.13 -3.44
CA VAL A 145 -5.69 -4.31 -4.18
C VAL A 145 -5.42 -2.86 -3.80
N PHE A 146 -5.19 -2.05 -4.80
CA PHE A 146 -4.86 -0.65 -4.67
C PHE A 146 -6.06 0.18 -5.12
N PHE A 147 -6.59 0.98 -4.21
CA PHE A 147 -7.70 1.90 -4.46
C PHE A 147 -7.11 3.30 -4.63
N ALA A 148 -7.09 3.79 -5.85
CA ALA A 148 -6.57 5.11 -6.17
C ALA A 148 -7.71 6.10 -6.38
N GLU A 149 -7.61 7.29 -5.80
CA GLU A 149 -8.49 8.42 -6.04
C GLU A 149 -7.64 9.61 -6.51
N ALA A 150 -7.89 10.05 -7.73
CA ALA A 150 -7.28 11.24 -8.32
C ALA A 150 -8.26 12.41 -8.26
N LYS A 151 -7.85 13.54 -7.64
CA LYS A 151 -8.67 14.76 -7.51
C LYS A 151 -8.08 15.88 -8.32
N PHE A 152 -8.86 16.34 -9.28
CA PHE A 152 -8.47 17.41 -10.20
C PHE A 152 -9.62 18.42 -10.38
N GLN A 153 -9.38 19.71 -10.09
CA GLN A 153 -10.32 20.82 -10.27
C GLN A 153 -11.75 20.56 -9.75
N GLY A 154 -11.88 19.86 -8.60
CA GLY A 154 -13.18 19.52 -8.03
C GLY A 154 -13.85 18.27 -8.61
N GLN A 155 -13.27 17.66 -9.61
CA GLN A 155 -13.65 16.34 -10.11
C GLN A 155 -12.78 15.26 -9.46
N SER A 156 -13.36 14.07 -9.23
CA SER A 156 -12.63 12.90 -8.74
C SER A 156 -12.84 11.74 -9.68
N ASP A 157 -11.75 11.02 -9.95
CA ASP A 157 -11.74 9.76 -10.67
C ASP A 157 -11.14 8.68 -9.78
N ASN A 158 -11.71 7.48 -9.81
CA ASN A 158 -11.30 6.38 -8.96
C ASN A 158 -10.94 5.18 -9.81
N ASP A 159 -9.87 4.53 -9.45
CA ASP A 159 -9.47 3.26 -10.05
C ASP A 159 -9.12 2.24 -8.98
N VAL A 160 -9.31 0.97 -9.30
CA VAL A 160 -9.01 -0.17 -8.43
C VAL A 160 -8.18 -1.17 -9.21
N ALA A 161 -6.93 -1.29 -8.85
CA ALA A 161 -5.98 -2.14 -9.55
C ALA A 161 -5.36 -3.21 -8.64
N PRO A 162 -5.14 -4.42 -9.15
CA PRO A 162 -4.28 -5.39 -8.48
C PRO A 162 -2.83 -4.94 -8.56
N GLY A 163 -2.03 -5.33 -7.56
CA GLY A 163 -0.63 -5.00 -7.57
C GLY A 163 0.20 -5.88 -6.66
N LEU A 164 1.49 -5.63 -6.69
CA LEU A 164 2.50 -6.35 -5.92
C LEU A 164 2.93 -5.53 -4.70
N ASN A 165 3.18 -6.23 -3.60
CA ASN A 165 3.78 -5.70 -2.39
C ASN A 165 4.98 -6.56 -2.02
N ALA A 166 6.12 -5.94 -1.78
CA ALA A 166 7.31 -6.59 -1.24
C ALA A 166 7.81 -5.79 -0.04
N LEU A 167 8.26 -6.47 1.00
CA LEU A 167 8.70 -5.81 2.22
C LEU A 167 9.90 -6.53 2.84
N ALA A 168 10.71 -5.77 3.58
CA ALA A 168 11.76 -6.29 4.42
C ALA A 168 11.93 -5.40 5.65
N GLY A 169 12.14 -5.99 6.81
CA GLY A 169 12.22 -5.24 8.04
C GLY A 169 12.98 -5.95 9.14
N LEU A 170 13.14 -5.23 10.23
CA LEU A 170 13.70 -5.71 11.46
C LEU A 170 12.73 -5.41 12.60
N ARG A 171 12.40 -6.40 13.38
CA ARG A 171 11.58 -6.32 14.59
C ARG A 171 12.47 -6.51 15.81
N TYR A 172 12.26 -5.66 16.81
CA TYR A 172 12.93 -5.72 18.10
C TYR A 172 11.90 -5.86 19.21
N PHE A 173 11.94 -6.96 19.95
CA PHE A 173 11.07 -7.21 21.10
C PHE A 173 11.58 -6.46 22.32
N ALA A 174 10.82 -5.46 22.76
CA ALA A 174 11.08 -4.72 23.98
C ALA A 174 10.56 -5.49 25.22
N THR A 175 9.52 -6.30 25.03
CA THR A 175 8.96 -7.26 26.01
C THR A 175 8.51 -8.51 25.24
N ASP A 176 8.07 -9.55 25.96
CA ASP A 176 7.58 -10.79 25.35
C ASP A 176 6.39 -10.57 24.39
N HIS A 177 5.65 -9.47 24.55
CA HIS A 177 4.43 -9.17 23.80
C HIS A 177 4.54 -7.91 22.93
N ILE A 178 5.47 -7.00 23.22
CA ILE A 178 5.56 -5.71 22.53
C ILE A 178 6.87 -5.63 21.76
N ALA A 179 6.75 -5.39 20.47
CA ALA A 179 7.89 -5.14 19.64
C ALA A 179 7.75 -3.82 18.86
N ILE A 180 8.88 -3.17 18.62
CA ILE A 180 9.03 -2.08 17.67
C ILE A 180 9.60 -2.64 16.37
N PHE A 181 9.28 -2.03 15.26
CA PHE A 181 9.84 -2.47 13.96
C PHE A 181 10.16 -1.28 13.05
N ALA A 182 11.13 -1.51 12.18
CA ALA A 182 11.42 -0.67 11.03
C ALA A 182 11.31 -1.54 9.78
N GLU A 183 10.66 -1.04 8.74
CA GLU A 183 10.34 -1.80 7.54
C GLU A 183 10.47 -0.94 6.29
N TYR A 184 11.05 -1.48 5.26
CA TYR A 184 11.02 -0.99 3.90
C TYR A 184 9.99 -1.78 3.11
N LYS A 185 9.17 -1.07 2.32
CA LYS A 185 8.19 -1.68 1.39
C LYS A 185 8.37 -1.12 -0.01
N TYR A 186 8.12 -1.97 -0.98
CA TYR A 186 7.98 -1.61 -2.39
C TYR A 186 6.62 -2.06 -2.91
N ASN A 187 5.90 -1.12 -3.51
CA ASN A 187 4.60 -1.39 -4.13
C ASN A 187 4.64 -1.09 -5.62
N ARG A 188 3.86 -1.87 -6.40
CA ARG A 188 3.64 -1.60 -7.81
C ARG A 188 2.21 -1.97 -8.20
N ALA A 189 1.52 -1.05 -8.91
CA ALA A 189 0.21 -1.25 -9.52
C ALA A 189 0.12 -0.44 -10.82
N ALA A 190 -0.77 -0.83 -11.73
CA ALA A 190 -1.05 -0.06 -12.94
C ALA A 190 -2.45 0.57 -12.80
N PHE A 191 -2.54 1.89 -12.95
CA PHE A 191 -3.79 2.65 -12.82
C PHE A 191 -4.26 3.22 -14.15
N GLU A 192 -5.59 3.38 -14.26
CA GLU A 192 -6.24 4.02 -15.39
C GLU A 192 -7.30 5.02 -14.91
N PHE A 193 -7.17 6.28 -15.31
CA PHE A 193 -8.06 7.37 -14.95
C PHE A 193 -8.71 7.97 -16.21
N PRO A 194 -9.75 7.32 -16.79
CA PRO A 194 -10.28 7.71 -18.09
C PRO A 194 -11.15 8.96 -18.06
N SER A 195 -11.75 9.30 -16.92
CA SER A 195 -12.81 10.31 -16.85
C SER A 195 -12.32 11.70 -16.48
N ALA A 196 -11.47 11.84 -15.47
CA ALA A 196 -11.03 13.14 -14.97
C ALA A 196 -9.76 13.64 -15.65
N ILE A 197 -8.84 12.73 -15.98
CA ILE A 197 -7.50 13.09 -16.46
C ILE A 197 -7.22 12.51 -17.84
N GLY A 198 -7.85 11.40 -18.21
CA GLY A 198 -7.68 10.72 -19.50
C GLY A 198 -6.31 10.06 -19.66
N ILE A 199 -5.73 9.51 -18.59
CA ILE A 199 -4.42 8.85 -18.61
C ILE A 199 -4.45 7.47 -17.94
N LYS A 200 -3.50 6.63 -18.33
CA LYS A 200 -3.10 5.41 -17.60
C LYS A 200 -1.59 5.41 -17.39
N GLY A 201 -1.12 4.72 -16.35
CA GLY A 201 0.31 4.65 -16.07
C GLY A 201 0.65 3.65 -14.96
N ASP A 202 1.92 3.30 -14.89
CA ASP A 202 2.48 2.41 -13.87
C ASP A 202 2.87 3.22 -12.63
N TYR A 203 2.23 2.92 -11.52
CA TYR A 203 2.57 3.44 -10.21
C TYR A 203 3.51 2.50 -9.49
N SER A 204 4.57 3.04 -8.91
CA SER A 204 5.38 2.32 -7.91
C SER A 204 5.85 3.28 -6.82
N ALA A 205 6.02 2.74 -5.61
CA ALA A 205 6.43 3.54 -4.47
C ALA A 205 7.31 2.76 -3.49
N ASN A 206 8.23 3.49 -2.89
CA ASN A 206 9.08 3.04 -1.81
C ASN A 206 8.54 3.63 -0.51
N HIS A 207 8.37 2.80 0.53
CA HIS A 207 7.89 3.24 1.83
C HIS A 207 8.91 2.84 2.88
N PHE A 208 9.21 3.77 3.77
CA PHE A 208 10.01 3.56 4.96
C PHE A 208 9.11 3.78 6.16
N VAL A 209 8.78 2.72 6.87
CA VAL A 209 7.83 2.75 7.98
C VAL A 209 8.46 2.27 9.28
N GLY A 210 8.01 2.86 10.37
CA GLY A 210 8.25 2.39 11.72
C GLY A 210 6.91 2.12 12.40
N GLY A 211 6.91 1.24 13.37
CA GLY A 211 5.68 0.91 14.07
C GLY A 211 5.88 0.11 15.34
N VAL A 212 4.75 -0.21 15.95
CA VAL A 212 4.67 -1.04 17.16
C VAL A 212 3.74 -2.21 16.88
N SER A 213 4.12 -3.39 17.33
CA SER A 213 3.31 -4.59 17.25
C SER A 213 3.07 -5.19 18.64
N TYR A 214 1.88 -5.74 18.83
CA TYR A 214 1.51 -6.53 19.99
C TYR A 214 1.30 -7.99 19.58
N HIS A 215 1.98 -8.89 20.27
CA HIS A 215 1.99 -10.34 20.03
C HIS A 215 1.24 -11.07 21.14
N PHE A 216 0.35 -11.98 20.75
CA PHE A 216 -0.50 -12.76 21.65
C PHE A 216 0.09 -14.12 21.98
#